data_39de90fd9ac2b2e226606b4a213e83b1
#
_entry.id   39de90fd9ac2b2e226606b4a213e83b1
#
_cell.length_a   1.000
_cell.length_b   1.000
_cell.length_c   1.000
_cell.angle_alpha   90.00
_cell.angle_beta   90.00
_cell.angle_gamma   90.00
#
_symmetry.space_group_name_H-M   'P 1'
#
loop_
_entity.id
_entity.type
_entity.pdbx_description
1 polymer ?
#
loop_
_entity_poly.entity_id
_entity_poly.type
_entity_poly.pdbx_seq_one_letter_code
_entity_poly.pdbx_strand_id
1 'polypeptide(L)'
;IISFIESSFFPIPPDVMIAPMSIAKKNGYLKIFFIATIFSTLGGLFGYFIGSLFADKAILIMEFYGYEDQAINLKRQLSSGGDAFSVWLATLFLAGFTPIPFKLFTITSGLINFNIFIFFIICIISRGLRFFIVAFLSAKYGEKAVMFLEKKGAMWSFIVGIAVVAIALIIYFIFN
;
A
#
# COMPACT_ATOMS: atom_id res chain seq x y z
N ILE A 1 -1.19 4.27 -16.18
CA ILE A 1 0.07 5.05 -16.14
C ILE A 1 0.14 5.86 -14.85
N ILE A 2 -0.85 6.72 -14.51
CA ILE A 2 -0.80 7.56 -13.30
C ILE A 2 -0.70 6.74 -12.01
N SER A 3 -1.46 5.65 -11.88
CA SER A 3 -1.37 4.75 -10.71
C SER A 3 0.01 4.09 -10.57
N PHE A 4 0.71 3.85 -11.68
CA PHE A 4 2.09 3.37 -11.69
C PHE A 4 3.05 4.45 -11.19
N ILE A 5 2.95 5.66 -11.74
CA ILE A 5 3.83 6.79 -11.43
C ILE A 5 3.68 7.21 -9.96
N GLU A 6 2.46 7.25 -9.41
CA GLU A 6 2.20 7.55 -8.00
C GLU A 6 2.86 6.54 -7.08
N SER A 7 2.69 5.25 -7.38
CA SER A 7 3.25 4.18 -6.56
C SER A 7 4.78 4.08 -6.67
N SER A 8 5.39 4.68 -7.71
CA SER A 8 6.84 4.69 -7.91
C SER A 8 7.50 5.90 -7.26
N PHE A 9 7.16 7.14 -7.67
CA PHE A 9 7.86 8.34 -7.18
C PHE A 9 7.10 9.67 -7.25
N PHE A 10 5.91 9.76 -7.84
CA PHE A 10 5.18 11.03 -7.98
C PHE A 10 3.94 11.10 -7.07
N PRO A 11 3.67 12.22 -6.36
CA PRO A 11 2.61 12.32 -5.36
C PRO A 11 1.25 12.75 -5.95
N ILE A 12 0.80 12.13 -7.06
CA ILE A 12 -0.53 12.40 -7.60
C ILE A 12 -1.46 11.25 -7.20
N PRO A 13 -2.44 11.46 -6.29
CA PRO A 13 -3.37 10.41 -5.90
C PRO A 13 -4.16 9.88 -7.12
N PRO A 14 -4.14 8.58 -7.43
CA PRO A 14 -4.91 8.01 -8.55
C PRO A 14 -6.41 8.19 -8.39
N ASP A 15 -6.88 8.35 -7.16
CA ASP A 15 -8.28 8.55 -6.80
C ASP A 15 -8.89 9.75 -7.53
N VAL A 16 -8.11 10.82 -7.74
CA VAL A 16 -8.50 12.03 -8.49
C VAL A 16 -8.92 11.71 -9.94
N MET A 17 -8.40 10.62 -10.51
CA MET A 17 -8.77 10.17 -11.87
C MET A 17 -9.76 9.01 -11.85
N ILE A 18 -9.64 8.07 -10.92
CA ILE A 18 -10.53 6.93 -10.79
C ILE A 18 -11.97 7.39 -10.58
N ALA A 19 -12.17 8.39 -9.71
CA ALA A 19 -13.50 8.87 -9.37
C ALA A 19 -14.25 9.49 -10.57
N PRO A 20 -13.75 10.52 -11.29
CA PRO A 20 -14.47 11.09 -12.43
C PRO A 20 -14.61 10.08 -13.58
N MET A 21 -13.63 9.21 -13.83
CA MET A 21 -13.76 8.16 -14.84
C MET A 21 -14.88 7.17 -14.51
N SER A 22 -15.05 6.82 -13.24
CA SER A 22 -16.10 5.90 -12.78
C SER A 22 -17.48 6.55 -12.81
N ILE A 23 -17.58 7.86 -12.58
CA ILE A 23 -18.81 8.64 -12.74
C ILE A 23 -19.22 8.68 -14.22
N ALA A 24 -18.27 9.00 -15.11
CA ALA A 24 -18.53 9.11 -16.54
C ALA A 24 -18.91 7.76 -17.18
N LYS A 25 -18.37 6.65 -16.68
CA LYS A 25 -18.61 5.30 -17.22
C LYS A 25 -19.02 4.32 -16.11
N LYS A 26 -20.25 4.49 -15.63
CA LYS A 26 -20.79 3.71 -14.49
C LYS A 26 -20.68 2.19 -14.67
N ASN A 27 -20.94 1.66 -15.87
CA ASN A 27 -20.85 0.22 -16.15
C ASN A 27 -19.40 -0.26 -16.34
N GLY A 28 -18.42 0.64 -16.38
CA GLY A 28 -17.01 0.33 -16.60
C GLY A 28 -16.13 0.43 -15.36
N TYR A 29 -16.69 0.69 -14.18
CA TYR A 29 -15.92 0.91 -12.94
C TYR A 29 -15.03 -0.27 -12.57
N LEU A 30 -15.46 -1.52 -12.82
CA LEU A 30 -14.64 -2.71 -12.59
C LEU A 30 -13.37 -2.70 -13.46
N LYS A 31 -13.50 -2.34 -14.75
CA LYS A 31 -12.33 -2.25 -15.63
C LYS A 31 -11.36 -1.17 -15.16
N ILE A 32 -11.88 -0.02 -14.72
CA ILE A 32 -11.08 1.09 -14.19
C ILE A 32 -10.33 0.63 -12.93
N PHE A 33 -11.03 -0.02 -11.99
CA PHE A 33 -10.47 -0.61 -10.79
C PHE A 33 -9.34 -1.59 -11.09
N PHE A 34 -9.57 -2.60 -11.96
CA PHE A 34 -8.57 -3.60 -12.29
C PHE A 34 -7.30 -2.97 -12.90
N ILE A 35 -7.48 -2.08 -13.87
CA ILE A 35 -6.36 -1.38 -14.52
C ILE A 35 -5.57 -0.57 -13.47
N ALA A 36 -6.26 0.20 -12.63
CA ALA A 36 -5.61 1.01 -11.60
C ALA A 36 -4.82 0.13 -10.62
N THR A 37 -5.40 -0.99 -10.17
CA THR A 37 -4.75 -1.92 -9.24
C THR A 37 -3.50 -2.55 -9.85
N ILE A 38 -3.58 -3.08 -11.08
CA ILE A 38 -2.43 -3.69 -11.75
C ILE A 38 -1.29 -2.70 -11.91
N PHE A 39 -1.57 -1.51 -12.46
CA PHE A 39 -0.53 -0.51 -12.66
C PHE A 39 0.03 0.04 -11.36
N SER A 40 -0.78 0.19 -10.31
CA SER A 40 -0.30 0.60 -8.99
C SER A 40 0.61 -0.46 -8.36
N THR A 41 0.24 -1.74 -8.48
CA THR A 41 1.07 -2.85 -7.97
C THR A 41 2.41 -2.96 -8.72
N LEU A 42 2.40 -2.79 -10.04
CA LEU A 42 3.62 -2.74 -10.84
C LEU A 42 4.51 -1.56 -10.44
N GLY A 43 3.92 -0.39 -10.17
CA GLY A 43 4.65 0.77 -9.64
C GLY A 43 5.22 0.51 -8.25
N GLY A 44 4.49 -0.20 -7.40
CA GLY A 44 4.98 -0.65 -6.09
C GLY A 44 6.15 -1.62 -6.19
N LEU A 45 6.10 -2.58 -7.12
CA LEU A 45 7.23 -3.47 -7.41
C LEU A 45 8.45 -2.69 -7.91
N PHE A 46 8.25 -1.70 -8.78
CA PHE A 46 9.34 -0.84 -9.23
C PHE A 46 9.99 -0.08 -8.07
N GLY A 47 9.17 0.49 -7.15
CA GLY A 47 9.66 1.10 -5.92
C GLY A 47 10.43 0.11 -5.03
N TYR A 48 9.94 -1.12 -4.90
CA TYR A 48 10.63 -2.20 -4.19
C TYR A 48 12.01 -2.50 -4.83
N PHE A 49 12.10 -2.63 -6.15
CA PHE A 49 13.38 -2.87 -6.82
C PHE A 49 14.35 -1.72 -6.64
N ILE A 50 13.89 -0.46 -6.69
CA ILE A 50 14.74 0.69 -6.35
C ILE A 50 15.30 0.52 -4.93
N GLY A 51 14.46 0.21 -3.94
CA GLY A 51 14.88 -0.02 -2.57
C GLY A 51 15.91 -1.15 -2.45
N SER A 52 15.67 -2.27 -3.12
CA SER A 52 16.58 -3.43 -3.06
C SER A 52 17.96 -3.16 -3.70
N LEU A 53 18.02 -2.35 -4.74
CA LEU A 53 19.30 -1.94 -5.36
C LEU A 53 20.16 -1.06 -4.44
N PHE A 54 19.53 -0.35 -3.51
CA PHE A 54 20.22 0.50 -2.53
C PHE A 54 20.39 -0.15 -1.16
N ALA A 55 19.94 -1.41 -0.98
CA ALA A 55 19.97 -2.10 0.31
C ALA A 55 21.39 -2.19 0.90
N ASP A 56 22.38 -2.57 0.08
CA ASP A 56 23.76 -2.70 0.55
C ASP A 56 24.36 -1.34 0.93
N LYS A 57 24.05 -0.28 0.15
CA LYS A 57 24.50 1.07 0.47
C LYS A 57 23.84 1.62 1.73
N ALA A 58 22.57 1.28 1.97
CA ALA A 58 21.88 1.66 3.18
C ALA A 58 22.50 1.00 4.43
N ILE A 59 22.89 -0.28 4.33
CA ILE A 59 23.61 -0.99 5.40
C ILE A 59 24.96 -0.33 5.67
N LEU A 60 25.76 0.00 4.64
CA LEU A 60 27.04 0.71 4.81
C LEU A 60 26.89 2.07 5.50
N ILE A 61 25.81 2.82 5.20
CA ILE A 61 25.53 4.08 5.89
C ILE A 61 25.19 3.81 7.35
N MET A 62 24.36 2.79 7.64
CA MET A 62 24.02 2.41 9.02
C MET A 62 25.23 1.94 9.82
N GLU A 63 26.16 1.19 9.19
CA GLU A 63 27.45 0.80 9.75
C GLU A 63 28.28 2.03 10.15
N PHE A 64 28.38 3.02 9.26
CA PHE A 64 29.08 4.27 9.54
C PHE A 64 28.53 5.02 10.77
N TYR A 65 27.21 4.94 11.01
CA TYR A 65 26.57 5.53 12.19
C TYR A 65 26.49 4.57 13.38
N GLY A 66 27.04 3.36 13.31
CA GLY A 66 27.00 2.37 14.40
C GLY A 66 25.66 1.66 14.61
N TYR A 67 24.78 1.64 13.60
CA TYR A 67 23.45 1.01 13.64
C TYR A 67 23.35 -0.30 12.83
N GLU A 68 24.49 -0.88 12.44
CA GLU A 68 24.53 -2.10 11.61
C GLU A 68 23.80 -3.27 12.27
N ASP A 69 24.10 -3.58 13.53
CA ASP A 69 23.49 -4.69 14.26
C ASP A 69 21.96 -4.53 14.36
N GLN A 70 21.48 -3.31 14.53
CA GLN A 70 20.05 -3.01 14.61
C GLN A 70 19.36 -3.23 13.26
N ALA A 71 20.00 -2.84 12.15
CA ALA A 71 19.49 -3.06 10.81
C ALA A 71 19.42 -4.55 10.45
N ILE A 72 20.48 -5.31 10.76
CA ILE A 72 20.54 -6.77 10.55
C ILE A 72 19.50 -7.48 11.41
N ASN A 73 19.34 -7.11 12.67
CA ASN A 73 18.35 -7.71 13.56
C ASN A 73 16.93 -7.41 13.10
N LEU A 74 16.63 -6.19 12.67
CA LEU A 74 15.33 -5.83 12.10
C LEU A 74 15.02 -6.65 10.84
N LYS A 75 15.98 -6.76 9.91
CA LYS A 75 15.85 -7.57 8.71
C LYS A 75 15.56 -9.04 9.07
N ARG A 76 16.25 -9.60 10.04
CA ARG A 76 16.04 -10.98 10.52
C ARG A 76 14.65 -11.17 11.12
N GLN A 77 14.20 -10.25 12.00
CA GLN A 77 12.88 -10.31 12.62
C GLN A 77 11.75 -10.22 11.58
N LEU A 78 11.92 -9.37 10.56
CA LEU A 78 10.96 -9.23 9.45
C LEU A 78 10.94 -10.45 8.51
N SER A 79 12.02 -11.25 8.50
CA SER A 79 12.09 -12.48 7.68
C SER A 79 11.64 -13.73 8.45
N SER A 80 11.65 -13.72 9.77
CA SER A 80 11.41 -14.91 10.63
C SER A 80 9.94 -15.20 10.92
N GLY A 81 8.98 -14.38 10.45
CA GLY A 81 7.55 -14.59 10.68
C GLY A 81 7.05 -14.25 12.08
N GLY A 82 7.86 -13.55 12.90
CA GLY A 82 7.49 -13.12 14.25
C GLY A 82 6.62 -11.84 14.28
N ASP A 83 6.50 -11.25 15.48
CA ASP A 83 5.66 -10.05 15.71
C ASP A 83 6.02 -8.88 14.79
N ALA A 84 7.33 -8.65 14.56
CA ALA A 84 7.79 -7.59 13.65
C ALA A 84 7.32 -7.80 12.21
N PHE A 85 7.28 -9.05 11.74
CA PHE A 85 6.74 -9.40 10.43
C PHE A 85 5.25 -9.07 10.32
N SER A 86 4.46 -9.44 11.33
CA SER A 86 3.02 -9.16 11.38
C SER A 86 2.73 -7.66 11.43
N VAL A 87 3.51 -6.91 12.21
CA VAL A 87 3.43 -5.45 12.27
C VAL A 87 3.76 -4.82 10.92
N TRP A 88 4.79 -5.31 10.21
CA TRP A 88 5.15 -4.81 8.89
C TRP A 88 4.07 -5.09 7.84
N LEU A 89 3.45 -6.29 7.86
CA LEU A 89 2.32 -6.62 6.99
C LEU A 89 1.14 -5.68 7.22
N ALA A 90 0.77 -5.45 8.48
CA ALA A 90 -0.30 -4.53 8.84
C ALA A 90 0.00 -3.11 8.37
N THR A 91 1.24 -2.65 8.54
CA THR A 91 1.71 -1.33 8.12
C THR A 91 1.65 -1.17 6.60
N LEU A 92 2.12 -2.18 5.84
CA LEU A 92 2.04 -2.21 4.37
C LEU A 92 0.57 -2.17 3.89
N PHE A 93 -0.29 -2.95 4.53
CA PHE A 93 -1.72 -2.96 4.21
C PHE A 93 -2.33 -1.58 4.46
N LEU A 94 -2.10 -1.00 5.64
CA LEU A 94 -2.60 0.33 6.00
C LEU A 94 -2.07 1.40 5.05
N ALA A 95 -0.79 1.39 4.72
CA ALA A 95 -0.19 2.34 3.80
C ALA A 95 -0.78 2.24 2.39
N GLY A 96 -1.05 1.03 1.89
CA GLY A 96 -1.68 0.81 0.59
C GLY A 96 -3.15 1.18 0.55
N PHE A 97 -3.86 1.01 1.66
CA PHE A 97 -5.29 1.28 1.77
C PHE A 97 -5.59 2.76 2.09
N THR A 98 -4.75 3.42 2.89
CA THR A 98 -4.91 4.83 3.29
C THR A 98 -4.26 5.80 2.29
N PRO A 99 -4.54 7.11 2.35
CA PRO A 99 -3.90 8.11 1.48
C PRO A 99 -2.46 8.45 1.90
N ILE A 100 -1.80 7.60 2.68
CA ILE A 100 -0.40 7.77 3.07
C ILE A 100 0.49 7.53 1.84
N PRO A 101 1.63 8.23 1.70
CA PRO A 101 2.55 8.02 0.58
C PRO A 101 3.08 6.58 0.52
N PHE A 102 2.43 5.73 -0.27
CA PHE A 102 2.71 4.30 -0.38
C PHE A 102 4.15 4.01 -0.84
N LYS A 103 4.72 4.90 -1.66
CA LYS A 103 6.09 4.79 -2.17
C LYS A 103 7.16 4.64 -1.09
N LEU A 104 6.98 5.26 0.09
CA LEU A 104 7.92 5.11 1.19
C LEU A 104 7.99 3.66 1.66
N PHE A 105 6.85 3.01 1.77
CA PHE A 105 6.75 1.62 2.22
C PHE A 105 7.23 0.63 1.15
N THR A 106 7.03 0.94 -0.14
CA THR A 106 7.55 0.09 -1.24
C THR A 106 9.07 0.11 -1.28
N ILE A 107 9.68 1.30 -1.21
CA ILE A 107 11.14 1.46 -1.19
C ILE A 107 11.73 0.83 0.08
N THR A 108 11.14 1.10 1.26
CA THR A 108 11.61 0.51 2.52
C THR A 108 11.52 -1.01 2.51
N SER A 109 10.44 -1.58 1.96
CA SER A 109 10.32 -3.04 1.80
C SER A 109 11.43 -3.62 0.94
N GLY A 110 11.86 -2.90 -0.09
CA GLY A 110 13.02 -3.25 -0.91
C GLY A 110 14.34 -3.15 -0.14
N LEU A 111 14.55 -2.05 0.61
CA LEU A 111 15.76 -1.84 1.43
C LEU A 111 15.99 -2.97 2.44
N ILE A 112 14.93 -3.45 3.10
CA ILE A 112 15.02 -4.54 4.06
C ILE A 112 14.99 -5.92 3.40
N ASN A 113 14.88 -6.00 2.06
CA ASN A 113 14.71 -7.24 1.28
C ASN A 113 13.53 -8.08 1.81
N PHE A 114 12.39 -7.44 2.07
CA PHE A 114 11.17 -8.13 2.48
C PHE A 114 10.72 -9.13 1.42
N ASN A 115 10.03 -10.22 1.79
CA ASN A 115 9.62 -11.25 0.83
C ASN A 115 8.74 -10.64 -0.28
N ILE A 116 9.24 -10.69 -1.52
CA ILE A 116 8.62 -10.04 -2.69
C ILE A 116 7.24 -10.60 -3.02
N PHE A 117 6.99 -11.91 -2.80
CA PHE A 117 5.70 -12.54 -3.08
C PHE A 117 4.64 -12.04 -2.08
N ILE A 118 4.99 -11.99 -0.79
CA ILE A 118 4.10 -11.49 0.25
C ILE A 118 3.84 -10.01 0.04
N PHE A 119 4.87 -9.22 -0.25
CA PHE A 119 4.75 -7.82 -0.62
C PHE A 119 3.77 -7.62 -1.79
N PHE A 120 3.92 -8.39 -2.87
CA PHE A 120 3.06 -8.31 -4.05
C PHE A 120 1.59 -8.60 -3.72
N ILE A 121 1.33 -9.67 -2.96
CA ILE A 121 -0.03 -10.04 -2.54
C ILE A 121 -0.66 -8.93 -1.71
N ILE A 122 0.04 -8.41 -0.72
CA ILE A 122 -0.46 -7.32 0.14
C ILE A 122 -0.72 -6.04 -0.68
N CYS A 123 0.14 -5.71 -1.64
CA CYS A 123 -0.07 -4.58 -2.54
C CYS A 123 -1.35 -4.75 -3.36
N ILE A 124 -1.59 -5.92 -3.96
CA ILE A 124 -2.81 -6.19 -4.73
C ILE A 124 -4.05 -6.04 -3.84
N ILE A 125 -4.03 -6.63 -2.64
CA ILE A 125 -5.20 -6.62 -1.75
C ILE A 125 -5.46 -5.19 -1.25
N SER A 126 -4.47 -4.51 -0.69
CA SER A 126 -4.65 -3.18 -0.09
C SER A 126 -5.03 -2.12 -1.11
N ARG A 127 -4.31 -2.02 -2.22
CA ARG A 127 -4.59 -1.07 -3.31
C ARG A 127 -5.86 -1.45 -4.06
N GLY A 128 -6.08 -2.75 -4.27
CA GLY A 128 -7.29 -3.26 -4.89
C GLY A 128 -8.54 -2.90 -4.10
N LEU A 129 -8.58 -3.16 -2.81
CA LEU A 129 -9.70 -2.79 -1.94
C LEU A 129 -9.96 -1.27 -1.99
N ARG A 130 -8.91 -0.45 -1.88
CA ARG A 130 -9.04 0.99 -1.96
C ARG A 130 -9.65 1.44 -3.29
N PHE A 131 -9.07 1.03 -4.41
CA PHE A 131 -9.55 1.46 -5.73
C PHE A 131 -10.93 0.92 -6.07
N PHE A 132 -11.25 -0.30 -5.58
CA PHE A 132 -12.60 -0.85 -5.71
C PHE A 132 -13.63 0.03 -4.99
N ILE A 133 -13.36 0.40 -3.73
CA ILE A 133 -14.26 1.26 -2.95
C ILE A 133 -14.44 2.62 -3.64
N VAL A 134 -13.35 3.26 -4.06
CA VAL A 134 -13.41 4.56 -4.76
C VAL A 134 -14.19 4.45 -6.06
N ALA A 135 -13.88 3.47 -6.91
CA ALA A 135 -14.56 3.29 -8.20
C ALA A 135 -16.04 2.94 -8.04
N PHE A 136 -16.37 2.04 -7.12
CA PHE A 136 -17.75 1.62 -6.85
C PHE A 136 -18.60 2.75 -6.28
N LEU A 137 -18.11 3.45 -5.26
CA LEU A 137 -18.84 4.56 -4.64
C LEU A 137 -19.04 5.71 -5.64
N SER A 138 -18.03 6.03 -6.44
CA SER A 138 -18.11 7.07 -7.46
C SER A 138 -19.09 6.70 -8.58
N ALA A 139 -19.08 5.45 -9.04
CA ALA A 139 -20.04 4.97 -10.05
C ALA A 139 -21.49 4.97 -9.55
N LYS A 140 -21.69 4.63 -8.26
CA LYS A 140 -23.03 4.50 -7.67
C LYS A 140 -23.61 5.83 -7.19
N TYR A 141 -22.80 6.68 -6.55
CA TYR A 141 -23.27 7.90 -5.87
C TYR A 141 -22.83 9.20 -6.58
N GLY A 142 -22.00 9.10 -7.63
CA GLY A 142 -21.58 10.25 -8.43
C GLY A 142 -20.79 11.29 -7.63
N GLU A 143 -21.01 12.57 -7.94
CA GLU A 143 -20.29 13.69 -7.31
C GLU A 143 -20.42 13.77 -5.80
N LYS A 144 -21.52 13.29 -5.22
CA LYS A 144 -21.70 13.25 -3.76
C LYS A 144 -20.68 12.35 -3.08
N ALA A 145 -20.30 11.23 -3.72
CA ALA A 145 -19.26 10.35 -3.23
C ALA A 145 -17.88 11.00 -3.30
N VAL A 146 -17.60 11.74 -4.39
CA VAL A 146 -16.32 12.46 -4.55
C VAL A 146 -16.14 13.50 -3.45
N MET A 147 -17.14 14.34 -3.23
CA MET A 147 -17.11 15.35 -2.14
C MET A 147 -16.93 14.72 -0.75
N PHE A 148 -17.54 13.55 -0.52
CA PHE A 148 -17.37 12.83 0.75
C PHE A 148 -15.94 12.28 0.87
N LEU A 149 -15.41 11.67 -0.18
CA LEU A 149 -14.04 11.13 -0.22
C LEU A 149 -12.98 12.24 -0.08
N GLU A 150 -13.18 13.40 -0.70
CA GLU A 150 -12.27 14.55 -0.57
C GLU A 150 -12.27 15.13 0.85
N LYS A 151 -13.44 15.31 1.45
CA LYS A 151 -13.56 15.91 2.79
C LYS A 151 -13.26 14.98 3.95
N LYS A 152 -13.64 13.73 3.86
CA LYS A 152 -13.58 12.75 4.95
C LYS A 152 -12.91 11.43 4.57
N GLY A 153 -12.56 11.23 3.31
CA GLY A 153 -12.06 9.93 2.81
C GLY A 153 -10.77 9.48 3.47
N ALA A 154 -9.85 10.40 3.77
CA ALA A 154 -8.62 10.08 4.49
C ALA A 154 -8.93 9.50 5.88
N MET A 155 -9.80 10.13 6.64
CA MET A 155 -10.19 9.70 7.98
C MET A 155 -10.92 8.36 7.93
N TRP A 156 -11.89 8.20 7.02
CA TRP A 156 -12.64 6.94 6.87
C TRP A 156 -11.77 5.79 6.36
N SER A 157 -10.88 6.04 5.41
CA SER A 157 -9.91 5.03 4.96
C SER A 157 -9.02 4.56 6.11
N PHE A 158 -8.58 5.48 6.97
CA PHE A 158 -7.77 5.14 8.13
C PHE A 158 -8.56 4.30 9.14
N ILE A 159 -9.80 4.69 9.48
CA ILE A 159 -10.67 3.95 10.38
C ILE A 159 -10.97 2.53 9.86
N VAL A 160 -11.35 2.41 8.59
CA VAL A 160 -11.63 1.11 7.97
C VAL A 160 -10.37 0.26 7.90
N GLY A 161 -9.21 0.85 7.55
CA GLY A 161 -7.94 0.13 7.52
C GLY A 161 -7.56 -0.43 8.89
N ILE A 162 -7.68 0.38 9.96
CA ILE A 162 -7.45 -0.08 11.33
C ILE A 162 -8.45 -1.18 11.72
N ALA A 163 -9.72 -1.03 11.38
CA ALA A 163 -10.74 -2.03 11.67
C ALA A 163 -10.42 -3.38 11.01
N VAL A 164 -10.01 -3.38 9.74
CA VAL A 164 -9.62 -4.61 9.02
C VAL A 164 -8.40 -5.27 9.68
N VAL A 165 -7.38 -4.50 10.03
CA VAL A 165 -6.20 -5.02 10.75
C VAL A 165 -6.59 -5.56 12.12
N ALA A 166 -7.42 -4.84 12.89
CA ALA A 166 -7.90 -5.30 14.19
C ALA A 166 -8.67 -6.63 14.08
N ILE A 167 -9.57 -6.75 13.10
CA ILE A 167 -10.31 -7.99 12.83
C ILE A 167 -9.35 -9.13 12.47
N ALA A 168 -8.36 -8.87 11.60
CA ALA A 168 -7.36 -9.88 11.24
C ALA A 168 -6.54 -10.34 12.45
N LEU A 169 -6.15 -9.43 13.34
CA LEU A 169 -5.44 -9.76 14.58
C LEU A 169 -6.33 -10.55 15.55
N ILE A 170 -7.61 -10.18 15.69
CA ILE A 170 -8.57 -10.93 16.52
C ILE A 170 -8.73 -12.35 16.00
N ILE A 171 -8.91 -12.52 14.69
CA ILE A 171 -9.01 -13.84 14.05
C ILE A 171 -7.73 -14.64 14.30
N TYR A 172 -6.55 -14.02 14.12
CA TYR A 172 -5.27 -14.66 14.40
C TYR A 172 -5.16 -15.15 15.84
N PHE A 173 -5.57 -14.32 16.82
CA PHE A 173 -5.53 -14.68 18.24
C PHE A 173 -6.55 -15.76 18.63
N ILE A 174 -7.68 -15.87 17.92
CA ILE A 174 -8.72 -16.90 18.20
C ILE A 174 -8.28 -18.27 17.66
N PHE A 175 -7.55 -18.29 16.55
CA PHE A 175 -7.16 -19.53 15.87
C PHE A 175 -5.74 -20.02 16.21
N ASN A 176 -4.98 -19.27 17.00
CA ASN A 176 -3.62 -19.62 17.45
C ASN A 176 -3.56 -19.76 18.96
#